data_ae646ec8b1d164eb8b46664f7c2091a5
#
_entry.id   ae646ec8b1d164eb8b46664f7c2091a5
#
_cell.length_a   1.000
_cell.length_b   1.000
_cell.length_c   1.000
_cell.angle_alpha   90.00
_cell.angle_beta   90.00
_cell.angle_gamma   90.00
#
_symmetry.space_group_name_H-M   'P 1'
#
loop_
_entity.id
_entity.type
_entity.pdbx_description
1 polymer ?
#
loop_
_entity_poly.entity_id
_entity_poly.type
_entity_poly.pdbx_seq_one_letter_code
_entity_poly.pdbx_strand_id
1 'polypeptide(L)'
;RRIIGLADGARRIHVMKKQTQNGFTLIELMVTIMVMAIVLGIGIPSMTDFVRNSRMTGTANDLLAAMHVARSGAVSRRAPTTVCRSANPMAASPACGAGTGWIVFVDANDVDGDGLPDGDGALNAGEEILLANQGPPDTITITTTPAGSNFVSYASTGFLRSVGGTDSATGFTLCDG
;
A
#
# COMPACT_ATOMS: atom_id res chain seq x y z
N ARG A 1 -74.69 17.35 -53.69
CA ARG A 1 -75.02 17.71 -52.28
C ARG A 1 -73.98 17.03 -51.41
N ARG A 2 -73.00 17.81 -50.86
CA ARG A 2 -71.94 17.33 -49.93
C ARG A 2 -72.45 17.53 -48.53
N ILE A 3 -72.41 16.50 -47.73
CA ILE A 3 -72.65 16.55 -46.29
C ILE A 3 -71.28 16.53 -45.63
N ILE A 4 -70.97 17.60 -44.94
CA ILE A 4 -69.72 17.74 -44.19
C ILE A 4 -69.92 17.09 -42.81
N GLY A 5 -69.22 15.99 -42.57
CA GLY A 5 -69.20 15.35 -41.27
C GLY A 5 -68.30 16.15 -40.29
N LEU A 6 -68.87 16.62 -39.19
CA LEU A 6 -68.18 17.21 -38.08
C LEU A 6 -67.40 16.12 -37.29
N ALA A 7 -66.09 16.22 -37.30
CA ALA A 7 -65.28 15.36 -36.45
C ALA A 7 -65.37 15.86 -34.99
N ASP A 8 -65.97 15.03 -34.17
CA ASP A 8 -66.04 15.23 -32.69
C ASP A 8 -64.68 14.95 -32.08
N GLY A 9 -64.00 16.03 -31.73
CA GLY A 9 -62.70 16.01 -31.06
C GLY A 9 -62.85 15.70 -29.58
N ALA A 10 -62.96 14.43 -29.22
CA ALA A 10 -62.90 14.02 -27.82
C ALA A 10 -61.57 14.39 -27.17
N ARG A 11 -61.50 15.52 -26.50
CA ARG A 11 -60.41 15.89 -25.61
C ARG A 11 -60.34 14.88 -24.47
N ARG A 12 -59.38 13.97 -24.53
CA ARG A 12 -58.99 13.16 -23.37
C ARG A 12 -58.40 14.07 -22.30
N ILE A 13 -59.19 14.34 -21.28
CA ILE A 13 -58.70 14.99 -20.09
C ILE A 13 -57.82 13.98 -19.34
N HIS A 14 -56.51 14.15 -19.43
CA HIS A 14 -55.57 13.44 -18.56
C HIS A 14 -55.76 13.94 -17.13
N VAL A 15 -56.51 13.18 -16.35
CA VAL A 15 -56.60 13.38 -14.90
C VAL A 15 -55.23 13.01 -14.32
N MET A 16 -54.41 14.02 -14.03
CA MET A 16 -53.19 13.83 -13.26
C MET A 16 -53.57 13.28 -11.90
N LYS A 17 -53.25 12.02 -11.66
CA LYS A 17 -53.42 11.38 -10.37
C LYS A 17 -52.45 12.09 -9.39
N LYS A 18 -53.02 12.89 -8.50
CA LYS A 18 -52.29 13.60 -7.45
C LYS A 18 -51.61 12.56 -6.57
N GLN A 19 -50.30 12.38 -6.73
CA GLN A 19 -49.53 11.53 -5.84
C GLN A 19 -49.50 12.20 -4.48
N THR A 20 -50.06 11.57 -3.50
CA THR A 20 -50.00 11.98 -2.10
C THR A 20 -48.53 11.81 -1.67
N GLN A 21 -47.80 12.90 -1.56
CA GLN A 21 -46.48 12.90 -0.94
C GLN A 21 -46.69 12.72 0.57
N ASN A 22 -46.36 11.53 1.06
CA ASN A 22 -46.30 11.29 2.49
C ASN A 22 -45.02 11.94 3.01
N GLY A 23 -45.14 12.99 3.80
CA GLY A 23 -44.02 13.61 4.51
C GLY A 23 -43.67 12.80 5.74
N PHE A 24 -42.38 12.84 6.15
CA PHE A 24 -41.95 12.22 7.40
C PHE A 24 -42.55 12.92 8.62
N THR A 25 -42.93 12.13 9.61
CA THR A 25 -43.40 12.67 10.87
C THR A 25 -42.20 13.10 11.72
N LEU A 26 -42.41 14.11 12.60
CA LEU A 26 -41.35 14.59 13.50
C LEU A 26 -40.83 13.47 14.41
N ILE A 27 -41.72 12.57 14.87
CA ILE A 27 -41.33 11.44 15.72
C ILE A 27 -40.46 10.42 14.97
N GLU A 28 -40.75 10.16 13.69
CA GLU A 28 -40.00 9.25 12.85
C GLU A 28 -38.55 9.78 12.64
N LEU A 29 -38.41 11.08 12.45
CA LEU A 29 -37.11 11.71 12.35
C LEU A 29 -36.33 11.63 13.67
N MET A 30 -36.98 11.85 14.82
CA MET A 30 -36.33 11.71 16.12
C MET A 30 -35.87 10.27 16.40
N VAL A 31 -36.70 9.29 16.08
CA VAL A 31 -36.33 7.87 16.26
C VAL A 31 -35.19 7.48 15.34
N THR A 32 -35.20 7.92 14.08
CA THR A 32 -34.12 7.59 13.13
C THR A 32 -32.78 8.16 13.54
N ILE A 33 -32.71 9.43 14.00
CA ILE A 33 -31.45 10.02 14.47
C ILE A 33 -30.96 9.34 15.74
N MET A 34 -31.87 8.94 16.67
CA MET A 34 -31.51 8.20 17.88
C MET A 34 -30.87 6.84 17.54
N VAL A 35 -31.49 6.07 16.65
CA VAL A 35 -30.94 4.78 16.19
C VAL A 35 -29.61 4.97 15.47
N MET A 36 -29.53 5.97 14.59
CA MET A 36 -28.28 6.30 13.88
C MET A 36 -27.14 6.66 14.84
N ALA A 37 -27.41 7.44 15.89
CA ALA A 37 -26.41 7.78 16.90
C ALA A 37 -25.85 6.54 17.63
N ILE A 38 -26.69 5.57 17.97
CA ILE A 38 -26.28 4.32 18.62
C ILE A 38 -25.40 3.50 17.65
N VAL A 39 -25.83 3.33 16.41
CA VAL A 39 -25.10 2.55 15.40
C VAL A 39 -23.73 3.17 15.11
N LEU A 40 -23.66 4.49 14.94
CA LEU A 40 -22.40 5.20 14.70
C LEU A 40 -21.47 5.14 15.93
N GLY A 41 -22.01 5.19 17.13
CA GLY A 41 -21.22 5.10 18.37
C GLY A 41 -20.46 3.78 18.52
N ILE A 42 -21.00 2.68 17.98
CA ILE A 42 -20.34 1.36 17.99
C ILE A 42 -19.53 1.12 16.71
N GLY A 43 -20.02 1.60 15.58
CA GLY A 43 -19.44 1.34 14.24
C GLY A 43 -18.11 2.03 14.00
N ILE A 44 -17.96 3.29 14.46
CA ILE A 44 -16.76 4.09 14.19
C ILE A 44 -15.48 3.46 14.81
N PRO A 45 -15.42 3.08 16.10
CA PRO A 45 -14.21 2.50 16.67
C PRO A 45 -13.82 1.17 15.99
N SER A 46 -14.78 0.33 15.68
CA SER A 46 -14.53 -0.93 14.95
C SER A 46 -13.93 -0.73 13.56
N MET A 47 -14.34 0.33 12.86
CA MET A 47 -13.83 0.64 11.52
C MET A 47 -12.38 1.14 11.55
N THR A 48 -11.98 1.87 12.58
CA THR A 48 -10.59 2.32 12.73
C THR A 48 -9.62 1.16 12.89
N ASP A 49 -9.95 0.17 13.71
CA ASP A 49 -9.13 -1.03 13.91
C ASP A 49 -9.04 -1.87 12.63
N PHE A 50 -10.14 -1.98 11.89
CA PHE A 50 -10.15 -2.66 10.60
C PHE A 50 -9.20 -1.99 9.59
N VAL A 51 -9.25 -0.66 9.48
CA VAL A 51 -8.36 0.09 8.58
C VAL A 51 -6.90 -0.05 8.99
N ARG A 52 -6.58 -0.01 10.28
CA ARG A 52 -5.23 -0.23 10.80
C ARG A 52 -4.71 -1.62 10.43
N ASN A 53 -5.46 -2.67 10.72
CA ASN A 53 -5.08 -4.04 10.38
C ASN A 53 -4.91 -4.25 8.88
N SER A 54 -5.75 -3.63 8.07
CA SER A 54 -5.64 -3.68 6.61
C SER A 54 -4.34 -3.02 6.11
N ARG A 55 -3.96 -1.87 6.67
CA ARG A 55 -2.69 -1.20 6.34
C ARG A 55 -1.48 -2.03 6.74
N MET A 56 -1.48 -2.60 7.95
CA MET A 56 -0.41 -3.51 8.41
C MET A 56 -0.22 -4.68 7.47
N THR A 57 -1.31 -5.34 7.09
CA THR A 57 -1.28 -6.47 6.17
C THR A 57 -0.77 -6.05 4.78
N GLY A 58 -1.23 -4.90 4.27
CA GLY A 58 -0.74 -4.33 3.02
C GLY A 58 0.77 -4.11 3.05
N THR A 59 1.27 -3.43 4.08
CA THR A 59 2.70 -3.15 4.25
C THR A 59 3.53 -4.44 4.34
N ALA A 60 3.06 -5.44 5.08
CA ALA A 60 3.72 -6.74 5.17
C ALA A 60 3.82 -7.43 3.81
N ASN A 61 2.74 -7.41 3.03
CA ASN A 61 2.73 -7.99 1.69
C ASN A 61 3.66 -7.25 0.72
N ASP A 62 3.71 -5.93 0.78
CA ASP A 62 4.60 -5.11 -0.04
C ASP A 62 6.08 -5.38 0.28
N LEU A 63 6.39 -5.53 1.56
CA LEU A 63 7.76 -5.87 1.99
C LEU A 63 8.15 -7.29 1.56
N LEU A 64 7.25 -8.26 1.67
CA LEU A 64 7.47 -9.61 1.16
C LEU A 64 7.67 -9.62 -0.36
N ALA A 65 6.89 -8.83 -1.10
CA ALA A 65 7.06 -8.67 -2.54
C ALA A 65 8.45 -8.10 -2.88
N ALA A 66 8.91 -7.09 -2.13
CA ALA A 66 10.26 -6.53 -2.29
C ALA A 66 11.36 -7.58 -2.07
N MET A 67 11.21 -8.44 -1.06
CA MET A 67 12.16 -9.55 -0.81
C MET A 67 12.16 -10.57 -1.95
N HIS A 68 10.99 -10.88 -2.51
CA HIS A 68 10.90 -11.76 -3.67
C HIS A 68 11.57 -11.15 -4.91
N VAL A 69 11.37 -9.84 -5.14
CA VAL A 69 12.06 -9.10 -6.22
C VAL A 69 13.57 -9.16 -6.02
N ALA A 70 14.04 -8.90 -4.80
CA ALA A 70 15.48 -8.95 -4.50
C ALA A 70 16.07 -10.34 -4.74
N ARG A 71 15.44 -11.38 -4.21
CA ARG A 71 15.90 -12.75 -4.39
C ARG A 71 15.90 -13.19 -5.85
N SER A 72 14.84 -12.90 -6.60
CA SER A 72 14.76 -13.22 -8.02
C SER A 72 15.75 -12.39 -8.84
N GLY A 73 15.94 -11.12 -8.47
CA GLY A 73 16.94 -10.22 -9.04
C GLY A 73 18.36 -10.77 -8.90
N ALA A 74 18.71 -11.21 -7.68
CA ALA A 74 20.02 -11.79 -7.39
C ALA A 74 20.33 -13.02 -8.26
N VAL A 75 19.37 -13.94 -8.36
CA VAL A 75 19.54 -15.16 -9.16
C VAL A 75 19.59 -14.86 -10.66
N SER A 76 18.72 -13.99 -11.15
CA SER A 76 18.64 -13.69 -12.60
C SER A 76 19.81 -12.89 -13.11
N ARG A 77 20.33 -11.97 -12.31
CA ARG A 77 21.47 -11.11 -12.66
C ARG A 77 22.82 -11.70 -12.27
N ARG A 78 22.82 -12.77 -11.47
CA ARG A 78 24.03 -13.40 -10.90
C ARG A 78 24.90 -12.41 -10.13
N ALA A 79 24.26 -11.45 -9.48
CA ALA A 79 24.89 -10.43 -8.67
C ALA A 79 24.13 -10.29 -7.35
N PRO A 80 24.77 -9.92 -6.26
CA PRO A 80 24.10 -9.60 -5.03
C PRO A 80 23.00 -8.57 -5.23
N THR A 81 21.89 -8.75 -4.55
CA THR A 81 20.77 -7.80 -4.60
C THR A 81 20.30 -7.53 -3.18
N THR A 82 20.25 -6.26 -2.85
CA THR A 82 20.00 -5.81 -1.49
C THR A 82 18.69 -5.06 -1.39
N VAL A 83 17.94 -5.33 -0.32
CA VAL A 83 16.80 -4.53 0.14
C VAL A 83 17.28 -3.72 1.32
N CYS A 84 17.28 -2.41 1.23
CA CYS A 84 17.59 -1.56 2.36
C CYS A 84 16.42 -0.66 2.74
N ARG A 85 16.35 -0.30 4.02
CA ARG A 85 15.43 0.73 4.50
C ARG A 85 15.87 2.10 4.00
N SER A 86 14.91 2.98 3.78
CA SER A 86 15.18 4.35 3.33
C SER A 86 14.14 5.33 3.88
N ALA A 87 14.59 6.51 4.26
CA ALA A 87 13.71 7.61 4.61
C ALA A 87 13.20 8.37 3.36
N ASN A 88 13.91 8.24 2.24
CA ASN A 88 13.63 8.96 1.00
C ASN A 88 13.78 8.09 -0.27
N PRO A 89 13.10 6.95 -0.36
CA PRO A 89 13.31 5.98 -1.43
C PRO A 89 12.98 6.51 -2.83
N MET A 90 12.15 7.56 -2.93
CA MET A 90 11.76 8.20 -4.20
C MET A 90 12.55 9.47 -4.53
N ALA A 91 13.60 9.78 -3.78
CA ALA A 91 14.44 10.94 -4.07
C ALA A 91 15.26 10.72 -5.35
N ALA A 92 15.77 11.81 -5.93
CA ALA A 92 16.68 11.73 -7.09
C ALA A 92 17.99 11.00 -6.75
N SER A 93 18.40 11.02 -5.48
CA SER A 93 19.51 10.23 -4.93
C SER A 93 19.01 9.58 -3.64
N PRO A 94 18.35 8.42 -3.74
CA PRO A 94 17.88 7.71 -2.56
C PRO A 94 19.09 7.13 -1.79
N ALA A 95 18.92 6.96 -0.49
CA ALA A 95 19.98 6.42 0.37
C ALA A 95 19.44 5.33 1.28
N CYS A 96 20.26 4.33 1.53
CA CYS A 96 20.01 3.34 2.57
C CYS A 96 20.19 3.94 3.97
N GLY A 97 19.33 3.55 4.91
CA GLY A 97 19.39 4.03 6.29
C GLY A 97 18.11 3.79 7.08
N ALA A 98 17.90 4.60 8.11
CA ALA A 98 16.67 4.54 8.89
C ALA A 98 15.50 5.14 8.09
N GLY A 99 14.34 4.51 8.17
CA GLY A 99 13.13 4.98 7.50
C GLY A 99 12.06 3.89 7.48
N THR A 100 10.87 4.24 7.03
CA THR A 100 9.76 3.32 6.85
C THR A 100 9.63 2.82 5.42
N GLY A 101 10.25 3.51 4.46
CA GLY A 101 10.35 3.08 3.07
C GLY A 101 11.49 2.09 2.84
N TRP A 102 11.57 1.53 1.65
CA TRP A 102 12.64 0.61 1.24
C TRP A 102 12.97 0.72 -0.24
N ILE A 103 14.20 0.32 -0.56
CA ILE A 103 14.74 0.27 -1.91
C ILE A 103 15.28 -1.14 -2.14
N VAL A 104 15.04 -1.67 -3.32
CA VAL A 104 15.65 -2.91 -3.81
C VAL A 104 16.58 -2.54 -4.96
N PHE A 105 17.85 -2.90 -4.85
CA PHE A 105 18.86 -2.56 -5.85
C PHE A 105 19.82 -3.71 -6.08
N VAL A 106 20.46 -3.70 -7.24
CA VAL A 106 21.53 -4.64 -7.58
C VAL A 106 22.83 -4.09 -7.00
N ASP A 107 23.32 -4.75 -5.97
CA ASP A 107 24.50 -4.39 -5.19
C ASP A 107 25.73 -5.03 -5.85
N ALA A 108 26.19 -4.42 -6.90
CA ALA A 108 27.14 -5.03 -7.85
C ALA A 108 28.58 -4.50 -7.72
N ASN A 109 28.89 -3.79 -6.64
CA ASN A 109 30.27 -3.33 -6.43
C ASN A 109 31.20 -4.52 -6.16
N ASP A 110 32.38 -4.36 -6.64
CA ASP A 110 33.52 -5.19 -6.31
C ASP A 110 34.25 -4.54 -5.10
N VAL A 111 34.07 -5.11 -3.92
CA VAL A 111 34.57 -4.55 -2.66
C VAL A 111 36.02 -4.95 -2.40
N ASP A 112 36.41 -6.15 -2.84
CA ASP A 112 37.75 -6.68 -2.61
C ASP A 112 38.69 -6.59 -3.83
N GLY A 113 38.19 -6.20 -5.00
CA GLY A 113 38.95 -5.96 -6.21
C GLY A 113 39.27 -7.23 -7.01
N ASP A 114 38.52 -8.31 -6.80
CA ASP A 114 38.71 -9.58 -7.51
C ASP A 114 37.98 -9.63 -8.87
N GLY A 115 37.23 -8.58 -9.20
CA GLY A 115 36.44 -8.44 -10.44
C GLY A 115 35.07 -9.10 -10.38
N LEU A 116 34.63 -9.57 -9.21
CA LEU A 116 33.31 -10.14 -8.99
C LEU A 116 32.43 -9.18 -8.19
N PRO A 117 31.11 -9.19 -8.41
CA PRO A 117 30.20 -8.35 -7.63
C PRO A 117 30.02 -8.91 -6.22
N ASP A 118 30.61 -8.27 -5.24
CA ASP A 118 30.50 -8.62 -3.84
C ASP A 118 29.37 -7.90 -3.11
N GLY A 119 29.16 -6.65 -3.44
CA GLY A 119 28.20 -5.76 -2.82
C GLY A 119 28.60 -5.34 -1.39
N ASP A 120 28.38 -4.08 -1.07
CA ASP A 120 28.67 -3.50 0.24
C ASP A 120 27.42 -3.24 1.10
N GLY A 121 26.24 -3.56 0.61
CA GLY A 121 24.95 -3.34 1.28
C GLY A 121 24.49 -1.89 1.26
N ALA A 122 25.21 -1.01 0.61
CA ALA A 122 24.87 0.40 0.43
C ALA A 122 24.50 0.67 -1.04
N LEU A 123 23.61 1.60 -1.27
CA LEU A 123 23.27 2.02 -2.63
C LEU A 123 24.31 3.01 -3.13
N ASN A 124 25.05 2.62 -4.15
CA ASN A 124 26.11 3.41 -4.78
C ASN A 124 25.67 4.02 -6.12
N ALA A 125 26.44 5.01 -6.59
CA ALA A 125 26.18 5.66 -7.86
C ALA A 125 26.38 4.68 -9.03
N GLY A 126 25.35 4.53 -9.85
CA GLY A 126 25.37 3.63 -11.01
C GLY A 126 24.74 2.26 -10.77
N GLU A 127 24.38 1.93 -9.57
CA GLU A 127 23.66 0.69 -9.27
C GLU A 127 22.20 0.76 -9.71
N GLU A 128 21.70 -0.36 -10.21
CA GLU A 128 20.35 -0.46 -10.74
C GLU A 128 19.32 -0.62 -9.60
N ILE A 129 18.41 0.32 -9.49
CA ILE A 129 17.26 0.21 -8.58
C ILE A 129 16.17 -0.60 -9.26
N LEU A 130 15.77 -1.71 -8.64
CA LEU A 130 14.72 -2.60 -9.13
C LEU A 130 13.34 -2.20 -8.64
N LEU A 131 13.26 -1.70 -7.40
CA LEU A 131 12.03 -1.29 -6.77
C LEU A 131 12.33 -0.25 -5.69
N ALA A 132 11.48 0.77 -5.61
CA ALA A 132 11.45 1.72 -4.51
C ALA A 132 10.03 1.85 -4.00
N ASN A 133 9.84 1.87 -2.68
CA ASN A 133 8.55 2.01 -2.03
C ASN A 133 8.67 2.98 -0.86
N GLN A 134 7.77 3.94 -0.78
CA GLN A 134 7.77 4.94 0.31
C GLN A 134 7.46 4.33 1.68
N GLY A 135 6.97 3.09 1.70
CA GLY A 135 6.55 2.44 2.92
C GLY A 135 5.21 2.94 3.44
N PRO A 136 4.82 2.47 4.62
CA PRO A 136 3.58 2.87 5.25
C PRO A 136 3.63 4.32 5.73
N PRO A 137 2.48 4.95 6.00
CA PRO A 137 2.42 6.22 6.69
C PRO A 137 3.09 6.12 8.08
N ASP A 138 3.51 7.24 8.62
CA ASP A 138 4.35 7.40 9.84
C ASP A 138 3.85 6.67 11.11
N THR A 139 2.64 6.14 11.10
CA THR A 139 2.06 5.37 12.21
C THR A 139 2.62 3.94 12.32
N ILE A 140 3.24 3.41 11.27
CA ILE A 140 3.78 2.06 11.26
C ILE A 140 5.31 2.14 11.33
N THR A 141 5.90 1.56 12.37
CA THR A 141 7.34 1.45 12.51
C THR A 141 7.82 0.08 12.04
N ILE A 142 8.98 0.06 11.37
CA ILE A 142 9.61 -1.16 10.91
C ILE A 142 10.90 -1.35 11.70
N THR A 143 10.97 -2.42 12.46
CA THR A 143 12.20 -2.82 13.18
C THR A 143 12.79 -4.08 12.56
N THR A 144 14.08 -4.25 12.68
CA THR A 144 14.83 -5.36 12.09
C THR A 144 15.43 -6.25 13.17
N THR A 145 15.62 -7.52 12.85
CA THR A 145 16.31 -8.49 13.69
C THR A 145 17.48 -9.07 12.87
N PRO A 146 18.76 -8.98 13.34
CA PRO A 146 19.18 -8.29 14.56
C PRO A 146 18.98 -6.78 14.53
N ALA A 147 18.87 -6.16 15.70
CA ALA A 147 18.72 -4.72 15.81
C ALA A 147 19.95 -4.01 15.22
N GLY A 148 19.71 -2.99 14.39
CA GLY A 148 20.78 -2.27 13.72
C GLY A 148 21.05 -2.70 12.26
N SER A 149 20.62 -3.89 11.84
CA SER A 149 20.65 -4.28 10.43
C SER A 149 19.55 -3.54 9.66
N ASN A 150 19.96 -2.66 8.75
CA ASN A 150 18.99 -1.88 7.96
C ASN A 150 18.75 -2.46 6.57
N PHE A 151 19.29 -3.64 6.28
CA PHE A 151 19.24 -4.26 4.97
C PHE A 151 19.03 -5.78 5.04
N VAL A 152 18.56 -6.33 3.93
CA VAL A 152 18.59 -7.76 3.62
C VAL A 152 19.30 -7.93 2.29
N SER A 153 20.38 -8.71 2.26
CA SER A 153 21.13 -8.98 1.05
C SER A 153 21.03 -10.45 0.65
N TYR A 154 20.77 -10.68 -0.63
CA TYR A 154 20.75 -12.00 -1.25
C TYR A 154 21.96 -12.17 -2.15
N ALA A 155 22.67 -13.27 -1.99
CA ALA A 155 23.72 -13.67 -2.92
C ALA A 155 23.14 -14.10 -4.27
N SER A 156 23.97 -14.19 -5.29
CA SER A 156 23.61 -14.70 -6.64
C SER A 156 23.00 -16.10 -6.63
N THR A 157 23.18 -16.86 -5.55
CA THR A 157 22.56 -18.17 -5.31
C THR A 157 21.12 -18.09 -4.77
N GLY A 158 20.66 -16.88 -4.41
CA GLY A 158 19.35 -16.63 -3.79
C GLY A 158 19.27 -16.90 -2.30
N PHE A 159 20.40 -17.17 -1.62
CA PHE A 159 20.47 -17.28 -0.18
C PHE A 159 20.83 -15.92 0.46
N LEU A 160 20.42 -15.76 1.72
CA LEU A 160 20.81 -14.60 2.52
C LEU A 160 22.34 -14.59 2.72
N ARG A 161 22.91 -13.39 2.72
CA ARG A 161 24.35 -13.18 2.93
C ARG A 161 24.59 -12.10 3.99
N SER A 162 25.70 -12.19 4.70
CA SER A 162 26.25 -11.09 5.49
C SER A 162 27.09 -10.18 4.60
N VAL A 163 27.16 -8.91 4.94
CA VAL A 163 27.88 -7.88 4.18
C VAL A 163 28.82 -7.14 5.13
N GLY A 164 30.11 -7.09 4.81
CA GLY A 164 31.11 -6.36 5.61
C GLY A 164 31.18 -6.76 7.07
N GLY A 165 30.88 -8.04 7.39
CA GLY A 165 30.79 -8.52 8.76
C GLY A 165 29.52 -8.15 9.51
N THR A 166 28.58 -7.47 8.85
CA THR A 166 27.24 -7.19 9.38
C THR A 166 26.27 -8.21 8.84
N ASP A 167 25.53 -8.85 9.72
CA ASP A 167 24.50 -9.82 9.32
C ASP A 167 23.32 -9.12 8.67
N SER A 168 22.85 -9.68 7.56
CA SER A 168 21.56 -9.32 6.99
C SER A 168 20.45 -9.45 8.03
N ALA A 169 19.46 -8.58 7.96
CA ALA A 169 18.26 -8.76 8.75
C ALA A 169 17.61 -10.12 8.39
N THR A 170 17.29 -10.89 9.40
CA THR A 170 16.60 -12.19 9.27
C THR A 170 15.11 -12.07 9.51
N GLY A 171 14.67 -10.93 10.02
CA GLY A 171 13.28 -10.63 10.30
C GLY A 171 12.97 -9.14 10.31
N PHE A 172 11.74 -8.83 9.97
CA PHE A 172 11.15 -7.50 10.09
C PHE A 172 9.93 -7.58 10.99
N THR A 173 9.85 -6.68 11.95
CA THR A 173 8.68 -6.52 12.81
C THR A 173 8.01 -5.20 12.48
N LEU A 174 6.73 -5.26 12.16
CA LEU A 174 5.90 -4.08 11.94
C LEU A 174 5.10 -3.83 13.21
N CYS A 175 5.19 -2.60 13.73
CA CYS A 175 4.42 -2.16 14.90
C CYS A 175 3.60 -0.93 14.52
N ASP A 176 2.33 -0.94 14.87
CA ASP A 176 1.46 0.24 14.79
C ASP A 176 1.56 0.98 16.13
N GLY A 177 1.96 2.27 16.08
CA GLY A 177 2.19 3.12 17.24
C GLY A 177 0.90 3.72 17.81
#